data_ef05e66d0804f499ef995bf30dd96f40
#
_entry.id   ef05e66d0804f499ef995bf30dd96f40
#
_cell.length_a   1.000
_cell.length_b   1.000
_cell.length_c   1.000
_cell.angle_alpha   90.00
_cell.angle_beta   90.00
_cell.angle_gamma   90.00
#
_symmetry.space_group_name_H-M   'P 1'
#
loop_
_entity.id
_entity.type
_entity.pdbx_description
1 polymer ?
#
loop_
_entity_poly.entity_id
_entity_poly.type
_entity_poly.pdbx_seq_one_letter_code
_entity_poly.pdbx_strand_id
1 'polypeptide(L)'
;MDIEFVRSRFIKHFDGTTGSVYASPGRINLIGEHTDYNGGFVFPGAIDKGMIAEIKANGTDKVCAYSIDLKDYVEFGLGPNEGPRASWAKYIYGVCREMIERGVEVKGFNTAFAGDVPLGAGMSSSAALESTYAFALNDMFGNNKIDKFELAKVGQATEHKYVGVNCGIMDQFASVFGKAGSLIRLDCRSLEYEYFPFDPVGYRLVLVDTVVKHELASSAYNARRNSCENVVKALQPKYPNVEYLRDVTKDMLAEVKGVVSDEDYMRAEYVIDEIQRVLDVCEALKAGDYETVGTKMFETHNGMSKLYEVSCEELDFLNDIAFDCGVTGSRVMGGGFGGCTINLVKNELYETFITTVKERYKAKFDKSPKIYDVVISDGARKLC
;
A
#
# COMPACT_ATOMS: atom_id res chain seq x y z
N MET A 1 -1.82 -17.25 -6.24
CA MET A 1 -0.69 -17.41 -7.22
C MET A 1 -0.19 -18.83 -7.23
N ASP A 2 0.25 -19.33 -8.41
CA ASP A 2 0.70 -20.69 -8.63
C ASP A 2 2.24 -20.77 -8.61
N ILE A 3 2.80 -21.54 -7.66
CA ILE A 3 4.24 -21.77 -7.53
C ILE A 3 4.80 -22.40 -8.81
N GLU A 4 4.11 -23.39 -9.37
CA GLU A 4 4.57 -24.13 -10.56
C GLU A 4 4.61 -23.22 -11.80
N PHE A 5 3.73 -22.22 -11.88
CA PHE A 5 3.80 -21.24 -12.94
C PHE A 5 5.10 -20.44 -12.90
N VAL A 6 5.52 -19.92 -11.74
CA VAL A 6 6.77 -19.17 -11.58
C VAL A 6 7.97 -20.08 -11.76
N ARG A 7 7.97 -21.27 -11.15
CA ARG A 7 9.02 -22.27 -11.25
C ARG A 7 9.30 -22.69 -12.69
N SER A 8 8.27 -22.96 -13.47
CA SER A 8 8.43 -23.34 -14.88
C SER A 8 9.12 -22.25 -15.71
N ARG A 9 8.87 -20.96 -15.39
CA ARG A 9 9.51 -19.82 -16.05
C ARG A 9 10.94 -19.63 -15.57
N PHE A 10 11.19 -19.81 -14.26
CA PHE A 10 12.54 -19.78 -13.68
C PHE A 10 13.43 -20.84 -14.32
N ILE A 11 13.00 -22.11 -14.36
CA ILE A 11 13.72 -23.21 -14.99
C ILE A 11 14.03 -22.92 -16.46
N LYS A 12 13.06 -22.36 -17.18
CA LYS A 12 13.25 -22.04 -18.62
C LYS A 12 14.31 -20.96 -18.86
N HIS A 13 14.45 -19.98 -17.95
CA HIS A 13 15.37 -18.86 -18.11
C HIS A 13 16.75 -19.10 -17.47
N PHE A 14 16.85 -20.02 -16.49
CA PHE A 14 18.03 -20.20 -15.65
C PHE A 14 18.46 -21.67 -15.54
N ASP A 15 18.88 -22.24 -16.65
CA ASP A 15 19.62 -23.53 -16.77
C ASP A 15 19.00 -24.76 -16.05
N GLY A 16 17.69 -24.88 -16.02
CA GLY A 16 17.01 -26.09 -15.59
C GLY A 16 17.08 -26.41 -14.09
N THR A 17 17.59 -25.50 -13.26
CA THR A 17 17.69 -25.69 -11.81
C THR A 17 16.60 -24.90 -11.06
N THR A 18 16.20 -25.37 -9.87
CA THR A 18 15.23 -24.71 -9.00
C THR A 18 15.90 -23.89 -7.90
N GLY A 19 15.21 -22.88 -7.40
CA GLY A 19 15.57 -22.07 -6.26
C GLY A 19 14.60 -22.21 -5.09
N SER A 20 14.72 -21.34 -4.11
CA SER A 20 13.70 -21.17 -3.05
C SER A 20 12.62 -20.21 -3.51
N VAL A 21 11.37 -20.46 -3.09
CA VAL A 21 10.21 -19.66 -3.46
C VAL A 21 9.74 -18.82 -2.27
N TYR A 22 9.59 -17.53 -2.51
CA TYR A 22 9.13 -16.56 -1.53
C TYR A 22 7.90 -15.82 -2.04
N ALA A 23 7.05 -15.38 -1.13
CA ALA A 23 5.89 -14.58 -1.47
C ALA A 23 5.66 -13.48 -0.46
N SER A 24 5.13 -12.36 -0.93
CA SER A 24 4.64 -11.28 -0.09
C SER A 24 3.33 -10.72 -0.65
N PRO A 25 2.35 -10.44 0.21
CA PRO A 25 1.06 -9.91 -0.20
C PRO A 25 1.13 -8.42 -0.54
N GLY A 26 0.18 -7.98 -1.36
CA GLY A 26 -0.28 -6.61 -1.36
C GLY A 26 -1.12 -6.33 -0.12
N ARG A 27 -1.68 -5.13 -0.04
CA ARG A 27 -2.50 -4.72 1.12
C ARG A 27 -3.75 -3.99 0.68
N ILE A 28 -4.77 -4.07 1.53
CA ILE A 28 -5.78 -3.03 1.65
C ILE A 28 -5.42 -2.12 2.83
N ASN A 29 -6.04 -0.95 2.88
CA ASN A 29 -6.11 -0.17 4.11
C ASN A 29 -7.59 0.11 4.37
N LEU A 30 -8.15 -0.27 5.51
CA LEU A 30 -9.58 -0.09 5.77
C LEU A 30 -9.90 1.37 6.01
N ILE A 31 -9.02 2.11 6.69
CA ILE A 31 -9.12 3.55 6.99
C ILE A 31 -7.75 4.10 7.39
N GLY A 32 -7.53 5.42 7.31
CA GLY A 32 -6.27 6.07 7.67
C GLY A 32 -5.36 6.32 6.47
N GLU A 33 -5.91 6.86 5.38
CA GLU A 33 -5.09 7.25 4.23
C GLU A 33 -4.38 8.57 4.45
N HIS A 34 -3.09 8.63 4.07
CA HIS A 34 -2.22 9.80 4.20
C HIS A 34 -1.92 10.23 5.64
N THR A 35 -2.16 9.37 6.61
CA THR A 35 -1.86 9.63 8.03
C THR A 35 -0.49 9.13 8.46
N ASP A 36 0.10 8.17 7.75
CA ASP A 36 1.35 7.48 8.11
C ASP A 36 2.55 8.42 8.16
N TYR A 37 2.77 9.24 7.15
CA TYR A 37 3.85 10.24 7.14
C TYR A 37 3.55 11.49 7.98
N ASN A 38 2.37 11.54 8.61
CA ASN A 38 1.96 12.54 9.60
C ASN A 38 2.01 12.03 11.05
N GLY A 39 2.73 10.91 11.29
CA GLY A 39 2.83 10.29 12.61
C GLY A 39 1.50 9.74 13.15
N GLY A 40 0.50 9.57 12.27
CA GLY A 40 -0.84 9.13 12.62
C GLY A 40 -0.97 7.61 12.75
N PHE A 41 -2.22 7.16 12.73
CA PHE A 41 -2.56 5.75 12.72
C PHE A 41 -3.02 5.31 11.34
N VAL A 42 -2.73 4.07 10.98
CA VAL A 42 -3.26 3.39 9.78
C VAL A 42 -3.88 2.06 10.18
N PHE A 43 -4.75 1.52 9.31
CA PHE A 43 -5.46 0.30 9.62
C PHE A 43 -5.47 -0.69 8.46
N PRO A 44 -4.28 -1.11 7.98
CA PRO A 44 -4.16 -2.01 6.85
C PRO A 44 -4.38 -3.48 7.20
N GLY A 45 -4.57 -4.27 6.15
CA GLY A 45 -4.51 -5.72 6.19
C GLY A 45 -3.84 -6.26 4.93
N ALA A 46 -2.98 -7.26 5.09
CA ALA A 46 -2.43 -8.00 3.98
C ALA A 46 -3.54 -8.79 3.27
N ILE A 47 -3.46 -8.94 1.95
CA ILE A 47 -4.50 -9.61 1.16
C ILE A 47 -3.98 -10.88 0.47
N ASP A 48 -4.91 -11.69 -0.02
CA ASP A 48 -4.64 -12.94 -0.74
C ASP A 48 -3.97 -12.76 -2.12
N LYS A 49 -3.82 -11.52 -2.57
CA LYS A 49 -3.09 -11.14 -3.79
C LYS A 49 -1.71 -10.61 -3.44
N GLY A 50 -0.69 -10.96 -4.23
CA GLY A 50 0.67 -10.59 -3.88
C GLY A 50 1.67 -10.82 -5.01
N MET A 51 2.94 -10.86 -4.65
CA MET A 51 4.08 -11.22 -5.49
C MET A 51 4.62 -12.57 -5.05
N ILE A 52 5.09 -13.36 -6.02
CA ILE A 52 5.80 -14.61 -5.79
C ILE A 52 7.07 -14.59 -6.63
N ALA A 53 8.19 -14.98 -6.03
CA ALA A 53 9.49 -15.07 -6.70
C ALA A 53 10.18 -16.38 -6.39
N GLU A 54 10.76 -17.00 -7.40
CA GLU A 54 11.77 -18.05 -7.23
C GLU A 54 13.14 -17.42 -7.35
N ILE A 55 14.03 -17.70 -6.39
CA ILE A 55 15.32 -17.04 -6.24
C ILE A 55 16.39 -18.10 -5.95
N LYS A 56 17.55 -17.99 -6.63
CA LYS A 56 18.69 -18.87 -6.44
C LYS A 56 20.01 -18.09 -6.55
N ALA A 57 20.93 -18.27 -5.60
CA ALA A 57 22.29 -17.76 -5.73
C ALA A 57 22.95 -18.31 -6.99
N ASN A 58 23.60 -17.46 -7.77
CA ASN A 58 24.19 -17.82 -9.07
C ASN A 58 25.72 -17.88 -9.08
N GLY A 59 26.36 -17.64 -7.94
CA GLY A 59 27.80 -17.68 -7.80
C GLY A 59 28.56 -16.51 -8.41
N THR A 60 27.84 -15.45 -8.85
CA THR A 60 28.40 -14.22 -9.41
C THR A 60 28.17 -13.03 -8.49
N ASP A 61 28.55 -11.83 -8.94
CA ASP A 61 28.26 -10.54 -8.31
C ASP A 61 27.07 -9.80 -8.95
N LYS A 62 26.36 -10.44 -9.88
CA LYS A 62 25.24 -9.85 -10.63
C LYS A 62 23.91 -10.47 -10.29
N VAL A 63 22.88 -9.65 -10.32
CA VAL A 63 21.48 -10.06 -10.27
C VAL A 63 20.95 -10.20 -11.70
N CYS A 64 20.40 -11.38 -12.00
CA CYS A 64 19.71 -11.69 -13.24
C CYS A 64 18.22 -11.86 -12.94
N ALA A 65 17.40 -10.89 -13.33
CA ALA A 65 16.00 -10.84 -12.97
C ALA A 65 15.07 -10.90 -14.20
N TYR A 66 14.06 -11.76 -14.13
CA TYR A 66 13.03 -11.91 -15.15
C TYR A 66 11.65 -11.59 -14.58
N SER A 67 11.02 -10.53 -15.05
CA SER A 67 9.61 -10.24 -14.79
C SER A 67 8.73 -11.03 -15.76
N ILE A 68 8.00 -12.00 -15.24
CA ILE A 68 7.14 -12.89 -16.06
C ILE A 68 5.99 -12.10 -16.70
N ASP A 69 5.37 -11.20 -15.92
CA ASP A 69 4.20 -10.43 -16.35
C ASP A 69 4.55 -9.41 -17.43
N LEU A 70 5.72 -8.76 -17.30
CA LEU A 70 6.22 -7.79 -18.27
C LEU A 70 6.98 -8.44 -19.44
N LYS A 71 7.32 -9.74 -19.32
CA LYS A 71 8.18 -10.48 -20.26
C LYS A 71 9.52 -9.79 -20.49
N ASP A 72 10.08 -9.21 -19.44
CA ASP A 72 11.27 -8.38 -19.48
C ASP A 72 12.37 -8.97 -18.59
N TYR A 73 13.60 -8.95 -19.11
CA TYR A 73 14.78 -9.49 -18.46
C TYR A 73 15.84 -8.40 -18.29
N VAL A 74 16.43 -8.33 -17.12
CA VAL A 74 17.51 -7.37 -16.84
C VAL A 74 18.64 -8.03 -16.04
N GLU A 75 19.85 -7.53 -16.25
CA GLU A 75 21.02 -7.79 -15.42
C GLU A 75 21.53 -6.49 -14.82
N PHE A 76 21.96 -6.54 -13.56
CA PHE A 76 22.57 -5.40 -12.89
C PHE A 76 23.54 -5.87 -11.81
N GLY A 77 24.53 -5.03 -11.49
CA GLY A 77 25.47 -5.26 -10.41
C GLY A 77 24.92 -4.84 -9.05
N LEU A 78 25.66 -5.13 -7.99
CA LEU A 78 25.31 -4.79 -6.61
C LEU A 78 25.99 -3.51 -6.10
N GLY A 79 26.86 -2.90 -6.89
CA GLY A 79 27.57 -1.65 -6.56
C GLY A 79 26.66 -0.42 -6.55
N PRO A 80 27.13 0.71 -5.96
CA PRO A 80 26.31 1.92 -5.75
C PRO A 80 25.79 2.58 -7.04
N ASN A 81 26.46 2.38 -8.18
CA ASN A 81 26.12 2.98 -9.48
C ASN A 81 25.81 1.94 -10.57
N GLU A 82 25.49 0.72 -10.15
CA GLU A 82 25.26 -0.41 -11.07
C GLU A 82 23.78 -0.78 -11.22
N GLY A 83 22.91 0.15 -10.82
CA GLY A 83 21.45 -0.06 -10.85
C GLY A 83 20.87 -0.15 -12.27
N PRO A 84 19.75 -0.88 -12.40
CA PRO A 84 19.08 -1.09 -13.68
C PRO A 84 18.39 0.18 -14.20
N ARG A 85 18.23 0.25 -15.53
CA ARG A 85 17.42 1.31 -16.18
C ARG A 85 15.92 1.02 -16.10
N ALA A 86 15.54 -0.26 -16.11
CA ALA A 86 14.14 -0.68 -16.01
C ALA A 86 13.53 -0.27 -14.67
N SER A 87 12.40 0.43 -14.70
CA SER A 87 11.77 1.00 -13.50
C SER A 87 11.40 -0.06 -12.47
N TRP A 88 10.85 -1.18 -12.90
CA TRP A 88 10.48 -2.28 -12.00
C TRP A 88 11.68 -2.92 -11.29
N ALA A 89 12.83 -2.97 -11.95
CA ALA A 89 14.02 -3.59 -11.38
C ALA A 89 14.73 -2.69 -10.35
N LYS A 90 14.41 -1.39 -10.32
CA LYS A 90 14.90 -0.45 -9.30
C LYS A 90 14.45 -0.85 -7.88
N TYR A 91 13.27 -1.45 -7.76
CA TYR A 91 12.78 -1.96 -6.48
C TYR A 91 13.66 -3.11 -5.97
N ILE A 92 14.00 -4.06 -6.84
CA ILE A 92 14.88 -5.19 -6.46
C ILE A 92 16.29 -4.69 -6.14
N TYR A 93 16.83 -3.80 -6.97
CA TYR A 93 18.13 -3.18 -6.75
C TYR A 93 18.18 -2.40 -5.43
N GLY A 94 17.18 -1.55 -5.17
CA GLY A 94 17.09 -0.78 -3.94
C GLY A 94 17.07 -1.68 -2.70
N VAL A 95 16.27 -2.75 -2.72
CA VAL A 95 16.26 -3.73 -1.63
C VAL A 95 17.64 -4.37 -1.45
N CYS A 96 18.33 -4.78 -2.52
CA CYS A 96 19.70 -5.30 -2.42
C CYS A 96 20.63 -4.29 -1.75
N ARG A 97 20.59 -3.02 -2.16
CA ARG A 97 21.42 -1.96 -1.61
C ARG A 97 21.13 -1.70 -0.12
N GLU A 98 19.84 -1.60 0.23
CA GLU A 98 19.43 -1.38 1.62
C GLU A 98 19.78 -2.56 2.53
N MET A 99 19.73 -3.79 2.04
CA MET A 99 20.19 -4.96 2.78
C MET A 99 21.71 -4.95 2.98
N ILE A 100 22.48 -4.56 1.96
CA ILE A 100 23.95 -4.40 2.06
C ILE A 100 24.30 -3.32 3.08
N GLU A 101 23.63 -2.17 3.08
CA GLU A 101 23.84 -1.09 4.06
C GLU A 101 23.58 -1.55 5.50
N ARG A 102 22.72 -2.56 5.69
CA ARG A 102 22.44 -3.20 7.00
C ARG A 102 23.37 -4.38 7.33
N GLY A 103 24.43 -4.55 6.55
CA GLY A 103 25.45 -5.55 6.81
C GLY A 103 25.14 -6.97 6.33
N VAL A 104 24.18 -7.13 5.42
CA VAL A 104 23.93 -8.41 4.75
C VAL A 104 24.87 -8.54 3.55
N GLU A 105 25.63 -9.63 3.48
CA GLU A 105 26.53 -9.93 2.34
C GLU A 105 25.71 -10.45 1.15
N VAL A 106 24.90 -9.60 0.53
CA VAL A 106 24.14 -9.97 -0.66
C VAL A 106 25.08 -10.32 -1.80
N LYS A 107 24.87 -11.50 -2.40
CA LYS A 107 25.61 -11.99 -3.57
C LYS A 107 24.69 -12.07 -4.77
N GLY A 108 25.25 -12.26 -5.95
CA GLY A 108 24.49 -12.40 -7.17
C GLY A 108 23.51 -13.57 -7.12
N PHE A 109 22.36 -13.37 -7.74
CA PHE A 109 21.29 -14.37 -7.80
C PHE A 109 20.50 -14.27 -9.11
N ASN A 110 19.91 -15.39 -9.47
CA ASN A 110 18.90 -15.49 -10.53
C ASN A 110 17.52 -15.42 -9.89
N THR A 111 16.58 -14.71 -10.53
CA THR A 111 15.20 -14.65 -10.05
C THR A 111 14.19 -14.53 -11.19
N ALA A 112 13.06 -15.21 -11.05
CA ALA A 112 11.86 -14.99 -11.85
C ALA A 112 10.68 -14.71 -10.90
N PHE A 113 9.86 -13.73 -11.21
CA PHE A 113 8.73 -13.35 -10.38
C PHE A 113 7.48 -13.01 -11.19
N ALA A 114 6.34 -13.18 -10.56
CA ALA A 114 5.04 -12.77 -11.06
C ALA A 114 4.17 -12.25 -9.92
N GLY A 115 3.15 -11.45 -10.26
CA GLY A 115 2.18 -10.94 -9.30
C GLY A 115 0.75 -11.03 -9.80
N ASP A 116 -0.18 -11.25 -8.88
CA ASP A 116 -1.61 -11.09 -9.13
C ASP A 116 -2.19 -9.83 -8.46
N VAL A 117 -1.31 -8.97 -7.95
CA VAL A 117 -1.64 -7.61 -7.54
C VAL A 117 -1.76 -6.74 -8.80
N PRO A 118 -2.93 -6.24 -9.15
CA PRO A 118 -3.10 -5.41 -10.33
C PRO A 118 -2.27 -4.13 -10.24
N LEU A 119 -1.48 -3.86 -11.28
CA LEU A 119 -0.62 -2.68 -11.34
C LEU A 119 -1.45 -1.39 -11.38
N GLY A 120 -1.20 -0.48 -10.46
CA GLY A 120 -1.87 0.81 -10.38
C GLY A 120 -3.27 0.78 -9.73
N ALA A 121 -3.67 -0.36 -9.17
CA ALA A 121 -4.96 -0.53 -8.49
C ALA A 121 -4.94 -0.08 -7.01
N GLY A 122 -3.85 0.52 -6.53
CA GLY A 122 -3.75 0.99 -5.14
C GLY A 122 -3.52 -0.12 -4.10
N MET A 123 -3.20 -1.35 -4.52
CA MET A 123 -2.97 -2.51 -3.64
C MET A 123 -1.50 -2.73 -3.27
N SER A 124 -0.62 -1.78 -3.54
CA SER A 124 0.82 -1.78 -3.18
C SER A 124 1.62 -2.95 -3.75
N SER A 125 1.59 -3.08 -5.07
CA SER A 125 2.45 -4.06 -5.77
C SER A 125 3.94 -3.82 -5.56
N SER A 126 4.37 -2.55 -5.38
CA SER A 126 5.75 -2.18 -5.05
C SER A 126 6.18 -2.75 -3.69
N ALA A 127 5.40 -2.48 -2.64
CA ALA A 127 5.69 -3.01 -1.30
C ALA A 127 5.67 -4.54 -1.25
N ALA A 128 4.77 -5.19 -2.00
CA ALA A 128 4.77 -6.64 -2.14
C ALA A 128 6.06 -7.16 -2.78
N LEU A 129 6.53 -6.50 -3.86
CA LEU A 129 7.79 -6.85 -4.52
C LEU A 129 8.98 -6.63 -3.60
N GLU A 130 9.09 -5.45 -2.98
CA GLU A 130 10.15 -5.11 -2.03
C GLU A 130 10.22 -6.09 -0.86
N SER A 131 9.08 -6.38 -0.24
CA SER A 131 9.00 -7.28 0.91
C SER A 131 9.34 -8.73 0.52
N THR A 132 8.97 -9.17 -0.70
CA THR A 132 9.37 -10.50 -1.20
C THR A 132 10.89 -10.63 -1.25
N TYR A 133 11.58 -9.63 -1.80
CA TYR A 133 13.04 -9.66 -1.92
C TYR A 133 13.74 -9.38 -0.60
N ALA A 134 13.25 -8.45 0.23
CA ALA A 134 13.81 -8.20 1.55
C ALA A 134 13.78 -9.45 2.43
N PHE A 135 12.65 -10.16 2.45
CA PHE A 135 12.52 -11.42 3.17
C PHE A 135 13.43 -12.51 2.60
N ALA A 136 13.45 -12.68 1.28
CA ALA A 136 14.27 -13.67 0.61
C ALA A 136 15.78 -13.45 0.85
N LEU A 137 16.27 -12.22 0.70
CA LEU A 137 17.68 -11.90 0.90
C LEU A 137 18.11 -12.04 2.37
N ASN A 138 17.21 -11.75 3.31
CA ASN A 138 17.44 -12.01 4.74
C ASN A 138 17.58 -13.51 5.03
N ASP A 139 16.72 -14.36 4.44
CA ASP A 139 16.81 -15.82 4.58
C ASP A 139 18.06 -16.37 3.90
N MET A 140 18.34 -15.98 2.66
CA MET A 140 19.42 -16.57 1.84
C MET A 140 20.82 -16.08 2.26
N PHE A 141 20.98 -14.83 2.61
CA PHE A 141 22.29 -14.20 2.83
C PHE A 141 22.43 -13.56 4.22
N GLY A 142 21.32 -13.26 4.90
CA GLY A 142 21.32 -12.57 6.20
C GLY A 142 21.22 -13.52 7.40
N ASN A 143 21.06 -14.84 7.20
CA ASN A 143 20.77 -15.80 8.28
C ASN A 143 19.58 -15.36 9.17
N ASN A 144 18.60 -14.71 8.61
CA ASN A 144 17.42 -14.16 9.28
C ASN A 144 17.74 -13.18 10.44
N LYS A 145 18.86 -12.45 10.35
CA LYS A 145 19.30 -11.51 11.40
C LYS A 145 18.56 -10.18 11.38
N ILE A 146 18.01 -9.79 10.23
CA ILE A 146 17.24 -8.55 10.09
C ILE A 146 15.83 -8.82 10.60
N ASP A 147 15.38 -8.05 11.57
CA ASP A 147 14.03 -8.20 12.11
C ASP A 147 12.95 -7.66 11.14
N LYS A 148 11.69 -7.98 11.42
CA LYS A 148 10.56 -7.60 10.56
C LYS A 148 10.40 -6.08 10.39
N PHE A 149 10.67 -5.28 11.43
CA PHE A 149 10.59 -3.82 11.34
C PHE A 149 11.64 -3.28 10.38
N GLU A 150 12.87 -3.76 10.50
CA GLU A 150 13.93 -3.37 9.60
C GLU A 150 13.67 -3.84 8.17
N LEU A 151 13.05 -5.02 7.95
CA LEU A 151 12.63 -5.44 6.61
C LEU A 151 11.58 -4.49 6.00
N ALA A 152 10.62 -4.01 6.79
CA ALA A 152 9.67 -3.00 6.32
C ALA A 152 10.37 -1.68 5.98
N LYS A 153 11.34 -1.24 6.81
CA LYS A 153 12.14 -0.04 6.54
C LYS A 153 13.05 -0.17 5.31
N VAL A 154 13.51 -1.38 4.97
CA VAL A 154 14.24 -1.66 3.72
C VAL A 154 13.38 -1.28 2.52
N GLY A 155 12.11 -1.71 2.47
CA GLY A 155 11.20 -1.34 1.40
C GLY A 155 10.94 0.16 1.36
N GLN A 156 10.61 0.79 2.49
CA GLN A 156 10.41 2.24 2.55
C GLN A 156 11.64 3.04 2.07
N ALA A 157 12.84 2.66 2.50
CA ALA A 157 14.08 3.30 2.08
C ALA A 157 14.34 3.09 0.57
N THR A 158 13.93 1.95 0.02
CA THR A 158 13.98 1.67 -1.41
C THR A 158 13.13 2.66 -2.19
N GLU A 159 11.86 2.88 -1.78
CA GLU A 159 10.97 3.88 -2.41
C GLU A 159 11.59 5.28 -2.37
N HIS A 160 12.13 5.70 -1.21
CA HIS A 160 12.70 7.03 -1.03
C HIS A 160 13.96 7.26 -1.87
N LYS A 161 14.94 6.34 -1.79
CA LYS A 161 16.28 6.57 -2.35
C LYS A 161 16.39 6.18 -3.83
N TYR A 162 15.65 5.15 -4.29
CA TYR A 162 15.85 4.55 -5.62
C TYR A 162 14.68 4.77 -6.56
N VAL A 163 13.49 5.02 -6.02
CA VAL A 163 12.27 5.25 -6.81
C VAL A 163 11.86 6.72 -6.80
N GLY A 164 12.08 7.45 -5.70
CA GLY A 164 11.78 8.87 -5.56
C GLY A 164 10.37 9.18 -5.04
N VAL A 165 9.73 8.22 -4.37
CA VAL A 165 8.42 8.38 -3.72
C VAL A 165 8.61 8.49 -2.21
N ASN A 166 8.23 9.62 -1.62
CA ASN A 166 8.35 9.87 -0.17
C ASN A 166 7.14 9.29 0.60
N CYS A 167 6.92 7.97 0.46
CA CYS A 167 5.83 7.26 1.14
C CYS A 167 6.04 7.14 2.65
N GLY A 168 4.96 6.87 3.39
CA GLY A 168 5.02 6.38 4.76
C GLY A 168 5.42 4.90 4.83
N ILE A 169 5.29 4.27 6.00
CA ILE A 169 5.71 2.88 6.21
C ILE A 169 4.56 1.86 6.06
N MET A 170 3.32 2.33 5.93
CA MET A 170 2.10 1.50 5.99
C MET A 170 2.16 0.29 5.07
N ASP A 171 2.53 0.49 3.82
CA ASP A 171 2.44 -0.52 2.77
C ASP A 171 3.40 -1.68 3.02
N GLN A 172 4.66 -1.36 3.28
CA GLN A 172 5.69 -2.34 3.58
C GLN A 172 5.42 -3.04 4.92
N PHE A 173 4.93 -2.27 5.90
CA PHE A 173 4.56 -2.85 7.19
C PHE A 173 3.45 -3.89 7.03
N ALA A 174 2.38 -3.57 6.33
CA ALA A 174 1.28 -4.50 6.09
C ALA A 174 1.74 -5.76 5.33
N SER A 175 2.59 -5.59 4.31
CA SER A 175 3.13 -6.71 3.54
C SER A 175 4.02 -7.64 4.37
N VAL A 176 4.76 -7.12 5.34
CA VAL A 176 5.67 -7.92 6.19
C VAL A 176 4.95 -8.52 7.40
N PHE A 177 4.07 -7.73 8.06
CA PHE A 177 3.42 -8.11 9.33
C PHE A 177 2.03 -8.71 9.16
N GLY A 178 1.51 -8.82 7.94
CA GLY A 178 0.19 -9.38 7.68
C GLY A 178 -0.08 -10.67 8.45
N LYS A 179 -1.32 -10.81 8.92
CA LYS A 179 -1.83 -11.99 9.61
C LYS A 179 -3.23 -12.30 9.10
N ALA A 180 -3.44 -13.53 8.68
CA ALA A 180 -4.73 -13.99 8.19
C ALA A 180 -5.85 -13.68 9.18
N GLY A 181 -6.97 -13.15 8.68
CA GLY A 181 -8.13 -12.80 9.50
C GLY A 181 -7.92 -11.65 10.48
N SER A 182 -6.88 -10.80 10.28
CA SER A 182 -6.62 -9.67 11.17
C SER A 182 -6.18 -8.43 10.40
N LEU A 183 -6.75 -7.28 10.73
CA LEU A 183 -6.21 -5.97 10.38
C LEU A 183 -5.17 -5.54 11.41
N ILE A 184 -4.36 -4.55 11.06
CA ILE A 184 -3.29 -4.05 11.90
C ILE A 184 -3.54 -2.57 12.17
N ARG A 185 -3.81 -2.18 13.43
CA ARG A 185 -3.65 -0.78 13.80
C ARG A 185 -2.18 -0.52 14.06
N LEU A 186 -1.56 0.27 13.19
CA LEU A 186 -0.18 0.71 13.37
C LEU A 186 -0.16 2.18 13.81
N ASP A 187 0.55 2.45 14.89
CA ASP A 187 0.98 3.80 15.25
C ASP A 187 2.26 4.13 14.46
N CYS A 188 2.15 5.02 13.46
CA CYS A 188 3.27 5.34 12.57
C CYS A 188 4.38 6.19 13.23
N ARG A 189 4.15 6.68 14.45
CA ARG A 189 5.17 7.40 15.24
C ARG A 189 6.02 6.44 16.06
N SER A 190 5.36 5.64 16.92
CA SER A 190 6.04 4.71 17.83
C SER A 190 6.40 3.38 17.19
N LEU A 191 5.77 3.05 16.06
CA LEU A 191 5.76 1.74 15.41
C LEU A 191 5.14 0.63 16.27
N GLU A 192 4.43 0.98 17.34
CA GLU A 192 3.60 0.04 18.08
C GLU A 192 2.40 -0.38 17.24
N TYR A 193 2.04 -1.65 17.30
CA TYR A 193 0.94 -2.18 16.53
C TYR A 193 0.10 -3.18 17.32
N GLU A 194 -1.17 -3.30 16.91
CA GLU A 194 -2.14 -4.22 17.49
C GLU A 194 -2.91 -4.92 16.39
N TYR A 195 -3.08 -6.24 16.50
CA TYR A 195 -3.93 -7.00 15.60
C TYR A 195 -5.39 -6.93 16.03
N PHE A 196 -6.25 -6.59 15.10
CA PHE A 196 -7.69 -6.59 15.26
C PHE A 196 -8.27 -7.75 14.46
N PRO A 197 -8.92 -8.73 15.10
CA PRO A 197 -9.68 -9.75 14.39
C PRO A 197 -10.65 -9.10 13.39
N PHE A 198 -10.61 -9.54 12.16
CA PHE A 198 -11.47 -9.04 11.10
C PHE A 198 -12.06 -10.22 10.33
N ASP A 199 -13.22 -10.65 10.77
CA ASP A 199 -14.06 -11.65 10.12
C ASP A 199 -15.48 -11.07 10.00
N PRO A 200 -15.73 -10.23 8.98
CA PRO A 200 -16.99 -9.53 8.84
C PRO A 200 -18.09 -10.48 8.37
N VAL A 201 -18.63 -11.27 9.29
CA VAL A 201 -19.72 -12.22 9.02
C VAL A 201 -20.89 -11.48 8.37
N GLY A 202 -21.31 -11.95 7.20
CA GLY A 202 -22.37 -11.30 6.42
C GLY A 202 -21.91 -10.21 5.46
N TYR A 203 -20.60 -9.89 5.44
CA TYR A 203 -20.03 -8.87 4.56
C TYR A 203 -18.89 -9.43 3.72
N ARG A 204 -18.55 -8.69 2.66
CA ARG A 204 -17.34 -8.90 1.84
C ARG A 204 -16.59 -7.59 1.70
N LEU A 205 -15.26 -7.68 1.58
CA LEU A 205 -14.43 -6.60 1.09
C LEU A 205 -14.29 -6.72 -0.43
N VAL A 206 -14.75 -5.69 -1.12
CA VAL A 206 -14.75 -5.64 -2.58
C VAL A 206 -13.99 -4.42 -3.05
N LEU A 207 -12.99 -4.63 -3.89
CA LEU A 207 -12.28 -3.55 -4.55
C LEU A 207 -12.85 -3.34 -5.94
N VAL A 208 -13.10 -2.10 -6.30
CA VAL A 208 -13.53 -1.73 -7.65
C VAL A 208 -12.50 -0.80 -8.25
N ASP A 209 -11.77 -1.32 -9.24
CA ASP A 209 -10.69 -0.61 -9.94
C ASP A 209 -11.25 0.18 -11.12
N THR A 210 -11.01 1.48 -11.10
CA THR A 210 -11.39 2.41 -12.16
C THR A 210 -10.67 2.15 -13.49
N VAL A 211 -9.55 1.41 -13.46
CA VAL A 211 -8.64 1.23 -14.61
C VAL A 211 -8.08 2.59 -15.12
N VAL A 212 -8.08 3.60 -14.25
CA VAL A 212 -7.49 4.91 -14.51
C VAL A 212 -6.10 4.99 -13.89
N LYS A 213 -5.12 5.44 -14.68
CA LYS A 213 -3.75 5.69 -14.25
C LYS A 213 -3.42 7.15 -14.48
N HIS A 214 -2.91 7.82 -13.46
CA HIS A 214 -2.38 9.18 -13.58
C HIS A 214 -0.85 9.14 -13.65
N GLU A 215 -0.28 9.72 -14.71
CA GLU A 215 1.17 9.79 -14.93
C GLU A 215 1.90 10.65 -13.88
N LEU A 216 1.21 11.59 -13.24
CA LEU A 216 1.76 12.52 -12.25
C LEU A 216 1.45 12.15 -10.79
N ALA A 217 1.01 10.93 -10.53
CA ALA A 217 0.58 10.53 -9.17
C ALA A 217 1.69 10.71 -8.10
N SER A 218 2.95 10.42 -8.42
CA SER A 218 4.06 10.57 -7.47
C SER A 218 4.36 12.03 -7.11
N SER A 219 4.32 12.95 -8.06
CA SER A 219 4.53 14.37 -7.81
C SER A 219 3.37 14.97 -7.01
N ALA A 220 2.13 14.59 -7.34
CA ALA A 220 0.94 14.99 -6.63
C ALA A 220 0.92 14.45 -5.19
N TYR A 221 1.36 13.21 -4.99
CA TYR A 221 1.52 12.62 -3.66
C TYR A 221 2.51 13.41 -2.79
N ASN A 222 3.71 13.71 -3.34
CA ASN A 222 4.72 14.49 -2.63
C ASN A 222 4.20 15.92 -2.31
N ALA A 223 3.40 16.53 -3.18
CA ALA A 223 2.76 17.84 -2.91
C ALA A 223 1.82 17.79 -1.69
N ARG A 224 1.06 16.69 -1.50
CA ARG A 224 0.18 16.50 -0.32
C ARG A 224 0.99 16.42 0.97
N ARG A 225 2.09 15.69 0.95
CA ARG A 225 3.01 15.63 2.08
C ARG A 225 3.59 17.00 2.42
N ASN A 226 4.04 17.75 1.42
CA ASN A 226 4.57 19.12 1.60
C ASN A 226 3.53 20.04 2.23
N SER A 227 2.26 19.97 1.84
CA SER A 227 1.16 20.74 2.46
C SER A 227 1.07 20.50 3.97
N CYS A 228 1.14 19.23 4.39
CA CYS A 228 1.12 18.86 5.81
C CYS A 228 2.34 19.45 6.55
N GLU A 229 3.53 19.32 5.96
CA GLU A 229 4.76 19.85 6.54
C GLU A 229 4.75 21.38 6.63
N ASN A 230 4.13 22.10 5.69
CA ASN A 230 3.98 23.55 5.73
C ASN A 230 3.17 24.00 6.95
N VAL A 231 2.06 23.32 7.25
CA VAL A 231 1.23 23.62 8.43
C VAL A 231 2.00 23.37 9.73
N VAL A 232 2.71 22.24 9.82
CA VAL A 232 3.58 21.95 10.97
C VAL A 232 4.62 23.05 11.17
N LYS A 233 5.34 23.44 10.11
CA LYS A 233 6.34 24.52 10.16
C LYS A 233 5.74 25.85 10.59
N ALA A 234 4.53 26.20 10.16
CA ALA A 234 3.84 27.42 10.56
C ALA A 234 3.45 27.44 12.05
N LEU A 235 3.20 26.28 12.64
CA LEU A 235 2.85 26.14 14.05
C LEU A 235 4.07 26.10 14.98
N GLN A 236 5.21 25.59 14.54
CA GLN A 236 6.41 25.37 15.38
C GLN A 236 6.92 26.61 16.13
N PRO A 237 6.86 27.86 15.59
CA PRO A 237 7.29 29.03 16.35
C PRO A 237 6.53 29.24 17.66
N LYS A 238 5.25 28.86 17.71
CA LYS A 238 4.41 28.93 18.91
C LYS A 238 4.35 27.61 19.67
N TYR A 239 4.43 26.49 18.97
CA TYR A 239 4.30 25.13 19.48
C TYR A 239 5.55 24.29 19.10
N PRO A 240 6.69 24.49 19.76
CA PRO A 240 7.97 23.88 19.35
C PRO A 240 7.99 22.35 19.44
N ASN A 241 7.05 21.74 20.16
CA ASN A 241 6.93 20.29 20.28
C ASN A 241 6.07 19.64 19.17
N VAL A 242 5.48 20.43 18.27
CA VAL A 242 4.73 19.90 17.12
C VAL A 242 5.72 19.36 16.08
N GLU A 243 5.71 18.07 15.89
CA GLU A 243 6.55 17.38 14.91
C GLU A 243 5.74 16.91 13.69
N TYR A 244 4.47 16.55 13.91
CA TYR A 244 3.56 16.01 12.89
C TYR A 244 2.15 16.61 13.05
N LEU A 245 1.29 16.47 12.03
CA LEU A 245 -0.11 16.85 12.15
C LEU A 245 -0.87 16.07 13.24
N ARG A 246 -0.40 14.92 13.67
CA ARG A 246 -0.92 14.19 14.84
C ARG A 246 -0.87 15.01 16.14
N ASP A 247 0.07 15.95 16.25
CA ASP A 247 0.24 16.82 17.42
C ASP A 247 -0.68 18.04 17.37
N VAL A 248 -1.34 18.26 16.23
CA VAL A 248 -2.11 19.47 15.96
C VAL A 248 -3.57 19.26 16.30
N THR A 249 -4.10 20.10 17.18
CA THR A 249 -5.55 20.18 17.45
C THR A 249 -6.23 21.09 16.44
N LYS A 250 -7.58 21.01 16.34
CA LYS A 250 -8.36 21.93 15.49
C LYS A 250 -8.19 23.41 15.90
N ASP A 251 -8.05 23.68 17.19
CA ASP A 251 -7.82 25.04 17.69
C ASP A 251 -6.45 25.56 17.23
N MET A 252 -5.40 24.72 17.32
CA MET A 252 -4.07 25.07 16.79
C MET A 252 -4.10 25.29 15.28
N LEU A 253 -4.80 24.44 14.52
CA LEU A 253 -4.95 24.59 13.08
C LEU A 253 -5.64 25.93 12.75
N ALA A 254 -6.68 26.31 13.50
CA ALA A 254 -7.40 27.57 13.30
C ALA A 254 -6.48 28.80 13.44
N GLU A 255 -5.43 28.76 14.27
CA GLU A 255 -4.50 29.85 14.47
C GLU A 255 -3.62 30.15 13.24
N VAL A 256 -3.41 29.17 12.36
CA VAL A 256 -2.62 29.36 11.14
C VAL A 256 -3.48 29.62 9.91
N LYS A 257 -4.80 29.78 10.09
CA LYS A 257 -5.69 30.18 9.00
C LYS A 257 -5.30 31.58 8.48
N GLY A 258 -5.02 31.65 7.17
CA GLY A 258 -4.51 32.88 6.54
C GLY A 258 -2.98 33.10 6.70
N VAL A 259 -2.28 32.23 7.44
CA VAL A 259 -0.82 32.17 7.49
C VAL A 259 -0.28 31.17 6.46
N VAL A 260 -0.92 30.00 6.37
CA VAL A 260 -0.68 29.02 5.32
C VAL A 260 -1.68 29.20 4.18
N SER A 261 -1.47 28.56 3.04
CA SER A 261 -2.45 28.56 1.95
C SER A 261 -3.77 27.89 2.37
N ASP A 262 -4.89 28.27 1.75
CA ASP A 262 -6.18 27.60 1.99
C ASP A 262 -6.10 26.11 1.66
N GLU A 263 -5.32 25.75 0.64
CA GLU A 263 -5.06 24.37 0.23
C GLU A 263 -4.32 23.60 1.33
N ASP A 264 -3.24 24.14 1.89
CA ASP A 264 -2.50 23.52 2.99
C ASP A 264 -3.39 23.34 4.23
N TYR A 265 -4.22 24.36 4.51
CA TYR A 265 -5.16 24.32 5.63
C TYR A 265 -6.18 23.19 5.48
N MET A 266 -6.87 23.10 4.32
CA MET A 266 -7.87 22.06 4.06
C MET A 266 -7.26 20.65 4.11
N ARG A 267 -6.06 20.49 3.56
CA ARG A 267 -5.34 19.20 3.59
C ARG A 267 -4.98 18.79 5.01
N ALA A 268 -4.50 19.72 5.84
CA ALA A 268 -4.23 19.44 7.24
C ALA A 268 -5.49 19.09 8.03
N GLU A 269 -6.61 19.77 7.78
CA GLU A 269 -7.90 19.48 8.40
C GLU A 269 -8.35 18.04 8.12
N TYR A 270 -8.25 17.60 6.85
CA TYR A 270 -8.53 16.21 6.49
C TYR A 270 -7.68 15.22 7.32
N VAL A 271 -6.36 15.44 7.39
CA VAL A 271 -5.45 14.50 8.06
C VAL A 271 -5.73 14.41 9.56
N ILE A 272 -5.98 15.55 10.21
CA ILE A 272 -6.32 15.61 11.64
C ILE A 272 -7.59 14.80 11.90
N ASP A 273 -8.62 14.98 11.08
CA ASP A 273 -9.87 14.23 11.20
C ASP A 273 -9.69 12.75 10.89
N GLU A 274 -8.89 12.41 9.89
CA GLU A 274 -8.63 11.03 9.49
C GLU A 274 -7.90 10.24 10.59
N ILE A 275 -6.95 10.85 11.27
CA ILE A 275 -6.27 10.24 12.42
C ILE A 275 -7.28 9.82 13.49
N GLN A 276 -8.27 10.68 13.79
CA GLN A 276 -9.32 10.36 14.75
C GLN A 276 -10.26 9.27 14.22
N ARG A 277 -10.63 9.31 12.93
CA ARG A 277 -11.50 8.29 12.32
C ARG A 277 -10.93 6.88 12.42
N VAL A 278 -9.60 6.72 12.33
CA VAL A 278 -8.98 5.39 12.56
C VAL A 278 -9.29 4.87 13.94
N LEU A 279 -9.16 5.70 14.97
CA LEU A 279 -9.45 5.30 16.36
C LEU A 279 -10.94 4.97 16.55
N ASP A 280 -11.83 5.79 15.99
CA ASP A 280 -13.28 5.54 16.03
C ASP A 280 -13.64 4.20 15.38
N VAL A 281 -13.04 3.86 14.24
CA VAL A 281 -13.25 2.58 13.54
C VAL A 281 -12.70 1.41 14.36
N CYS A 282 -11.57 1.56 15.04
CA CYS A 282 -11.04 0.53 15.92
C CYS A 282 -12.04 0.19 17.05
N GLU A 283 -12.65 1.20 17.69
CA GLU A 283 -13.65 0.97 18.72
C GLU A 283 -14.96 0.39 18.16
N ALA A 284 -15.41 0.85 16.97
CA ALA A 284 -16.56 0.28 16.29
C ALA A 284 -16.36 -1.21 15.97
N LEU A 285 -15.19 -1.59 15.47
CA LEU A 285 -14.87 -3.00 15.19
C LEU A 285 -14.84 -3.87 16.44
N LYS A 286 -14.29 -3.37 17.56
CA LYS A 286 -14.35 -4.09 18.84
C LYS A 286 -15.79 -4.34 19.30
N ALA A 287 -16.70 -3.42 18.99
CA ALA A 287 -18.12 -3.53 19.27
C ALA A 287 -18.91 -4.36 18.23
N GLY A 288 -18.28 -4.75 17.12
CA GLY A 288 -18.97 -5.41 16.01
C GLY A 288 -19.90 -4.48 15.21
N ASP A 289 -19.71 -3.16 15.32
CA ASP A 289 -20.54 -2.13 14.69
C ASP A 289 -19.99 -1.79 13.29
N TYR A 290 -20.32 -2.62 12.30
CA TYR A 290 -19.94 -2.42 10.89
C TYR A 290 -20.66 -1.24 10.24
N GLU A 291 -21.81 -0.79 10.74
CA GLU A 291 -22.52 0.39 10.19
C GLU A 291 -21.73 1.67 10.52
N THR A 292 -21.21 1.80 11.75
CA THR A 292 -20.31 2.91 12.09
C THR A 292 -19.01 2.84 11.27
N VAL A 293 -18.40 1.66 11.08
CA VAL A 293 -17.23 1.49 10.21
C VAL A 293 -17.52 2.03 8.80
N GLY A 294 -18.65 1.65 8.22
CA GLY A 294 -19.05 2.08 6.88
C GLY A 294 -19.29 3.58 6.78
N THR A 295 -19.96 4.17 7.78
CA THR A 295 -20.14 5.62 7.88
C THR A 295 -18.81 6.36 7.86
N LYS A 296 -17.83 5.90 8.65
CA LYS A 296 -16.47 6.47 8.68
C LYS A 296 -15.74 6.32 7.35
N MET A 297 -15.96 5.22 6.63
CA MET A 297 -15.41 5.05 5.27
C MET A 297 -15.95 6.11 4.30
N PHE A 298 -17.25 6.40 4.30
CA PHE A 298 -17.82 7.48 3.48
C PHE A 298 -17.34 8.88 3.90
N GLU A 299 -17.19 9.14 5.21
CA GLU A 299 -16.61 10.39 5.71
C GLU A 299 -15.18 10.56 5.20
N THR A 300 -14.36 9.50 5.23
CA THR A 300 -13.01 9.49 4.67
C THR A 300 -13.01 9.79 3.18
N HIS A 301 -13.90 9.15 2.40
CA HIS A 301 -14.00 9.41 0.97
C HIS A 301 -14.28 10.89 0.69
N ASN A 302 -15.28 11.46 1.38
CA ASN A 302 -15.61 12.86 1.24
C ASN A 302 -14.42 13.79 1.57
N GLY A 303 -13.68 13.49 2.64
CA GLY A 303 -12.46 14.21 2.99
C GLY A 303 -11.36 14.08 1.93
N MET A 304 -11.11 12.87 1.43
CA MET A 304 -10.14 12.60 0.37
C MET A 304 -10.50 13.31 -0.94
N SER A 305 -11.78 13.36 -1.29
CA SER A 305 -12.27 14.01 -2.50
C SER A 305 -12.29 15.55 -2.40
N LYS A 306 -12.80 16.10 -1.29
CA LYS A 306 -13.10 17.54 -1.19
C LYS A 306 -12.05 18.37 -0.47
N LEU A 307 -11.33 17.78 0.50
CA LEU A 307 -10.34 18.51 1.32
C LEU A 307 -8.90 18.15 0.91
N TYR A 308 -8.64 16.86 0.67
CA TYR A 308 -7.30 16.39 0.32
C TYR A 308 -7.05 16.34 -1.19
N GLU A 309 -8.11 16.35 -1.99
CA GLU A 309 -8.12 16.40 -3.45
C GLU A 309 -7.27 15.29 -4.10
N VAL A 310 -7.45 14.07 -3.63
CA VAL A 310 -6.79 12.86 -4.15
C VAL A 310 -7.75 11.90 -4.84
N SER A 311 -9.02 12.26 -4.97
CA SER A 311 -9.99 11.50 -5.77
C SER A 311 -9.94 11.91 -7.25
N CYS A 312 -10.73 11.26 -8.05
CA CYS A 312 -11.01 11.62 -9.45
C CYS A 312 -12.47 11.33 -9.76
N GLU A 313 -12.96 11.81 -10.92
CA GLU A 313 -14.36 11.66 -11.30
C GLU A 313 -14.82 10.21 -11.28
N GLU A 314 -13.99 9.28 -11.71
CA GLU A 314 -14.29 7.86 -11.75
C GLU A 314 -14.41 7.25 -10.33
N LEU A 315 -13.53 7.65 -9.40
CA LEU A 315 -13.57 7.20 -8.01
C LEU A 315 -14.79 7.76 -7.27
N ASP A 316 -15.07 9.06 -7.44
CA ASP A 316 -16.27 9.69 -6.86
C ASP A 316 -17.54 9.03 -7.39
N PHE A 317 -17.59 8.73 -8.69
CA PHE A 317 -18.74 8.07 -9.30
C PHE A 317 -18.94 6.63 -8.78
N LEU A 318 -17.86 5.88 -8.54
CA LEU A 318 -17.96 4.56 -7.93
C LEU A 318 -18.47 4.63 -6.48
N ASN A 319 -18.05 5.64 -5.75
CA ASN A 319 -18.52 5.88 -4.39
C ASN A 319 -20.02 6.26 -4.36
N ASP A 320 -20.48 7.10 -5.30
CA ASP A 320 -21.88 7.44 -5.47
C ASP A 320 -22.73 6.18 -5.78
N ILE A 321 -22.24 5.29 -6.67
CA ILE A 321 -22.94 4.03 -6.95
C ILE A 321 -23.04 3.17 -5.69
N ALA A 322 -21.94 3.07 -4.91
CA ALA A 322 -21.95 2.30 -3.67
C ALA A 322 -22.99 2.84 -2.67
N PHE A 323 -23.06 4.16 -2.52
CA PHE A 323 -24.05 4.83 -1.68
C PHE A 323 -25.49 4.56 -2.15
N ASP A 324 -25.77 4.75 -3.45
CA ASP A 324 -27.07 4.50 -4.07
C ASP A 324 -27.54 3.04 -3.91
N CYS A 325 -26.60 2.08 -3.94
CA CYS A 325 -26.87 0.66 -3.74
C CYS A 325 -27.04 0.25 -2.26
N GLY A 326 -26.87 1.17 -1.31
CA GLY A 326 -26.95 0.87 0.11
C GLY A 326 -25.76 0.05 0.64
N VAL A 327 -24.60 0.15 -0.02
CA VAL A 327 -23.36 -0.47 0.45
C VAL A 327 -23.00 0.15 1.80
N THR A 328 -22.60 -0.67 2.77
CA THR A 328 -22.35 -0.23 4.14
C THR A 328 -21.25 0.82 4.25
N GLY A 329 -20.18 0.69 3.46
CA GLY A 329 -19.10 1.68 3.41
C GLY A 329 -18.31 1.61 2.11
N SER A 330 -17.88 2.77 1.62
CA SER A 330 -17.07 2.90 0.40
C SER A 330 -16.13 4.09 0.49
N ARG A 331 -14.91 3.95 -0.05
CA ARG A 331 -13.94 5.05 -0.14
C ARG A 331 -12.82 4.76 -1.15
N VAL A 332 -12.12 5.80 -1.55
CA VAL A 332 -10.84 5.69 -2.27
C VAL A 332 -9.83 4.93 -1.41
N MET A 333 -9.10 3.99 -1.98
CA MET A 333 -8.09 3.19 -1.31
C MET A 333 -6.68 3.55 -1.79
N GLY A 334 -5.74 3.68 -0.86
CA GLY A 334 -4.35 4.05 -1.15
C GLY A 334 -4.17 5.54 -1.38
N GLY A 335 -3.12 5.91 -2.11
CA GLY A 335 -2.75 7.31 -2.34
C GLY A 335 -3.72 8.12 -3.20
N GLY A 336 -4.70 7.50 -3.81
CA GLY A 336 -5.66 8.17 -4.70
C GLY A 336 -5.13 8.38 -6.13
N PHE A 337 -5.64 9.38 -6.81
CA PHE A 337 -5.34 9.73 -8.21
C PHE A 337 -5.67 8.63 -9.21
N GLY A 338 -6.68 7.82 -8.93
CA GLY A 338 -7.09 6.62 -9.65
C GLY A 338 -6.98 5.38 -8.76
N GLY A 339 -6.92 4.19 -9.37
CA GLY A 339 -6.91 2.92 -8.64
C GLY A 339 -8.31 2.49 -8.21
N CYS A 340 -8.45 2.00 -6.97
CA CYS A 340 -9.67 1.36 -6.50
C CYS A 340 -10.44 2.19 -5.47
N THR A 341 -11.77 1.94 -5.43
CA THR A 341 -12.51 2.07 -4.18
C THR A 341 -12.45 0.75 -3.40
N ILE A 342 -12.41 0.84 -2.05
CA ILE A 342 -12.65 -0.29 -1.14
C ILE A 342 -14.06 -0.18 -0.61
N ASN A 343 -14.79 -1.29 -0.65
CA ASN A 343 -16.23 -1.34 -0.34
C ASN A 343 -16.51 -2.46 0.66
N LEU A 344 -17.22 -2.14 1.74
CA LEU A 344 -17.72 -3.10 2.72
C LEU A 344 -19.17 -3.42 2.34
N VAL A 345 -19.39 -4.57 1.70
CA VAL A 345 -20.65 -4.93 1.03
C VAL A 345 -21.33 -6.06 1.76
N LYS A 346 -22.61 -5.90 2.15
CA LYS A 346 -23.42 -7.00 2.66
C LYS A 346 -23.57 -8.09 1.60
N ASN A 347 -23.47 -9.36 2.00
CA ASN A 347 -23.57 -10.49 1.07
C ASN A 347 -24.84 -10.45 0.21
N GLU A 348 -25.96 -10.02 0.77
CA GLU A 348 -27.24 -9.88 0.07
C GLU A 348 -27.27 -8.79 -0.99
N LEU A 349 -26.40 -7.76 -0.88
CA LEU A 349 -26.31 -6.66 -1.83
C LEU A 349 -25.24 -6.89 -2.90
N TYR A 350 -24.38 -7.89 -2.73
CA TYR A 350 -23.19 -8.09 -3.56
C TYR A 350 -23.50 -8.15 -5.06
N GLU A 351 -24.38 -9.04 -5.49
CA GLU A 351 -24.70 -9.21 -6.92
C GLU A 351 -25.35 -7.95 -7.52
N THR A 352 -26.24 -7.30 -6.77
CA THR A 352 -26.85 -6.03 -7.19
C THR A 352 -25.81 -4.94 -7.34
N PHE A 353 -24.92 -4.77 -6.36
CA PHE A 353 -23.85 -3.79 -6.40
C PHE A 353 -22.92 -4.01 -7.60
N ILE A 354 -22.42 -5.24 -7.78
CA ILE A 354 -21.50 -5.58 -8.88
C ILE A 354 -22.11 -5.34 -10.25
N THR A 355 -23.37 -5.72 -10.43
CA THR A 355 -24.10 -5.51 -11.68
C THR A 355 -24.29 -4.02 -11.96
N THR A 356 -24.74 -3.26 -10.97
CA THR A 356 -24.94 -1.80 -11.09
C THR A 356 -23.64 -1.07 -11.39
N VAL A 357 -22.55 -1.44 -10.71
CA VAL A 357 -21.21 -0.88 -10.98
C VAL A 357 -20.82 -1.09 -12.43
N LYS A 358 -20.91 -2.33 -12.94
CA LYS A 358 -20.52 -2.65 -14.33
C LYS A 358 -21.32 -1.87 -15.35
N GLU A 359 -22.64 -1.82 -15.16
CA GLU A 359 -23.57 -1.16 -16.08
C GLU A 359 -23.40 0.37 -16.06
N ARG A 360 -23.49 1.01 -14.90
CA ARG A 360 -23.43 2.47 -14.76
C ARG A 360 -22.05 3.03 -15.13
N TYR A 361 -20.98 2.35 -14.69
CA TYR A 361 -19.61 2.79 -14.99
C TYR A 361 -19.31 2.72 -16.48
N LYS A 362 -19.69 1.59 -17.14
CA LYS A 362 -19.54 1.45 -18.60
C LYS A 362 -20.37 2.47 -19.36
N ALA A 363 -21.60 2.73 -18.93
CA ALA A 363 -22.46 3.72 -19.57
C ALA A 363 -21.88 5.14 -19.50
N LYS A 364 -21.20 5.50 -18.40
CA LYS A 364 -20.65 6.84 -18.21
C LYS A 364 -19.27 7.02 -18.85
N PHE A 365 -18.37 6.05 -18.72
CA PHE A 365 -16.95 6.19 -19.08
C PHE A 365 -16.53 5.37 -20.30
N ASP A 366 -17.45 4.58 -20.89
CA ASP A 366 -17.15 3.62 -21.98
C ASP A 366 -15.99 2.64 -21.64
N LYS A 367 -15.79 2.38 -20.34
CA LYS A 367 -14.78 1.48 -19.79
C LYS A 367 -15.45 0.49 -18.85
N SER A 368 -14.89 -0.71 -18.73
CA SER A 368 -15.34 -1.70 -17.75
C SER A 368 -14.43 -1.64 -16.53
N PRO A 369 -14.98 -1.42 -15.32
CA PRO A 369 -14.19 -1.48 -14.11
C PRO A 369 -13.78 -2.92 -13.84
N LYS A 370 -12.67 -3.13 -13.11
CA LYS A 370 -12.30 -4.45 -12.63
C LYS A 370 -12.72 -4.61 -11.18
N ILE A 371 -13.16 -5.79 -10.83
CA ILE A 371 -13.68 -6.10 -9.50
C ILE A 371 -12.85 -7.19 -8.89
N TYR A 372 -12.45 -7.00 -7.62
CA TYR A 372 -11.65 -7.96 -6.88
C TYR A 372 -12.28 -8.18 -5.50
N ASP A 373 -12.70 -9.41 -5.24
CA ASP A 373 -12.91 -9.86 -3.87
C ASP A 373 -11.55 -10.09 -3.23
N VAL A 374 -11.39 -9.65 -2.00
CA VAL A 374 -10.13 -9.79 -1.26
C VAL A 374 -10.37 -10.42 0.11
N VAL A 375 -9.42 -11.25 0.51
CA VAL A 375 -9.39 -11.92 1.81
C VAL A 375 -8.15 -11.49 2.56
N ILE A 376 -8.28 -11.23 3.86
CA ILE A 376 -7.15 -10.88 4.71
C ILE A 376 -6.24 -12.10 4.91
N SER A 377 -4.96 -11.94 4.61
CA SER A 377 -3.98 -13.02 4.47
C SER A 377 -2.73 -12.79 5.33
N ASP A 378 -1.84 -13.79 5.32
CA ASP A 378 -0.54 -13.70 5.98
C ASP A 378 0.46 -12.85 5.20
N GLY A 379 1.43 -12.26 5.91
CA GLY A 379 2.50 -11.45 5.37
C GLY A 379 3.58 -12.23 4.61
N ALA A 380 4.73 -11.57 4.40
CA ALA A 380 5.87 -12.13 3.68
C ALA A 380 6.34 -13.45 4.27
N ARG A 381 6.59 -14.44 3.41
CA ARG A 381 6.94 -15.80 3.82
C ARG A 381 7.70 -16.58 2.76
N LYS A 382 8.46 -17.58 3.19
CA LYS A 382 9.00 -18.63 2.33
C LYS A 382 7.92 -19.68 2.06
N LEU A 383 7.79 -20.12 0.82
CA LEU A 383 6.82 -21.14 0.41
C LEU A 383 7.46 -22.52 0.29
N CYS A 384 8.68 -22.60 -0.27
CA CYS A 384 9.47 -23.83 -0.37
C CYS A 384 10.95 -23.54 -0.67
#